data_7ae03077289eeec026046b1fc931095c
#
_entry.id   7ae03077289eeec026046b1fc931095c
#
_cell.length_a   1.000
_cell.length_b   1.000
_cell.length_c   1.000
_cell.angle_alpha   90.00
_cell.angle_beta   90.00
_cell.angle_gamma   90.00
#
_symmetry.space_group_name_H-M   'P 1'
#
loop_
_entity.id
_entity.type
_entity.pdbx_description
1 polymer ?
#
loop_
_entity_poly.entity_id
_entity_poly.type
_entity_poly.pdbx_seq_one_letter_code
_entity_poly.pdbx_strand_id
1 'polypeptide(L)'
;MYARRALEAKEVGEEDAYQLWATLSLELLGKYALARIHPSLVVDAKNPNSMLEACGISTATAVRTIDANEVFLRLKHVVPGFNSLAYAACKDLADRRNAELHSGHAAYIGISLEEWEGKLWHSVRLILQAAGKDLEDLIGGAAAEKERLIAHLSHLKNQSALQKIEHARDTFSKDADGKKRSPKSLEDLRAQSLERSWWQLYRQTNGVYDQYWTRTCPACECTAVLGGDKDYEELTDDQEEVSPGFEEVETTYSPVEFICDQCSLHLIGTDELSAGGLSEEIVEVDEREISYEPDYGND
;
A
#
# COMPACT_ATOMS: atom_id res chain seq x y z
N MET A 1 -20.47 8.98 12.24
CA MET A 1 -20.52 10.20 13.07
C MET A 1 -19.34 11.13 12.77
N TYR A 2 -18.07 10.70 12.87
CA TYR A 2 -16.90 11.59 12.68
C TYR A 2 -16.69 12.03 11.22
N ALA A 3 -16.88 11.15 10.23
CA ALA A 3 -16.80 11.53 8.81
C ALA A 3 -17.79 12.66 8.46
N ARG A 4 -19.01 12.62 9.00
CA ARG A 4 -19.98 13.69 8.80
C ARG A 4 -19.53 15.01 9.46
N ARG A 5 -19.01 14.97 10.70
CA ARG A 5 -18.45 16.16 11.36
C ARG A 5 -17.29 16.76 10.58
N ALA A 6 -16.46 15.92 9.97
CA ALA A 6 -15.39 16.37 9.10
C ALA A 6 -15.94 17.17 7.91
N LEU A 7 -16.94 16.62 7.21
CA LEU A 7 -17.55 17.32 6.07
C LEU A 7 -18.26 18.63 6.47
N GLU A 8 -18.99 18.63 7.60
CA GLU A 8 -19.59 19.83 8.16
C GLU A 8 -18.56 20.93 8.46
N ALA A 9 -17.40 20.56 9.05
CA ALA A 9 -16.28 21.49 9.28
C ALA A 9 -15.71 22.03 7.97
N LYS A 10 -15.57 21.18 6.95
CA LYS A 10 -15.12 21.62 5.61
C LYS A 10 -16.07 22.63 4.99
N GLU A 11 -17.38 22.40 5.08
CA GLU A 11 -18.40 23.31 4.51
C GLU A 11 -18.36 24.72 5.12
N VAL A 12 -17.98 24.84 6.39
CA VAL A 12 -17.84 26.13 7.08
C VAL A 12 -16.44 26.72 7.03
N GLY A 13 -15.48 26.04 6.34
CA GLY A 13 -14.10 26.52 6.15
C GLY A 13 -13.18 26.29 7.36
N GLU A 14 -13.54 25.44 8.29
CA GLU A 14 -12.72 25.04 9.45
C GLU A 14 -11.77 23.91 9.07
N GLU A 15 -10.67 24.21 8.35
CA GLU A 15 -9.76 23.22 7.79
C GLU A 15 -9.13 22.32 8.87
N ASP A 16 -8.66 22.90 9.97
CA ASP A 16 -8.03 22.14 11.08
C ASP A 16 -9.03 21.12 11.68
N ALA A 17 -10.26 21.56 11.93
CA ALA A 17 -11.32 20.69 12.43
C ALA A 17 -11.68 19.59 11.41
N TYR A 18 -11.72 19.92 10.12
CA TYR A 18 -11.92 18.96 9.05
C TYR A 18 -10.86 17.88 9.07
N GLN A 19 -9.60 18.27 9.07
CA GLN A 19 -8.45 17.35 9.04
C GLN A 19 -8.42 16.45 10.27
N LEU A 20 -8.68 17.01 11.45
CA LEU A 20 -8.76 16.28 12.71
C LEU A 20 -9.86 15.21 12.69
N TRP A 21 -11.10 15.60 12.38
CA TRP A 21 -12.24 14.68 12.39
C TRP A 21 -12.14 13.62 11.30
N ALA A 22 -11.63 13.97 10.12
CA ALA A 22 -11.46 13.03 9.02
C ALA A 22 -10.41 11.96 9.35
N THR A 23 -9.26 12.36 9.90
CA THR A 23 -8.20 11.41 10.30
C THR A 23 -8.64 10.52 11.46
N LEU A 24 -9.43 11.06 12.42
CA LEU A 24 -10.01 10.24 13.48
C LEU A 24 -11.02 9.22 12.91
N SER A 25 -11.80 9.62 11.90
CA SER A 25 -12.72 8.70 11.24
C SER A 25 -12.02 7.58 10.51
N LEU A 26 -10.84 7.84 9.92
CA LEU A 26 -9.99 6.86 9.23
C LEU A 26 -9.55 5.74 10.19
N GLU A 27 -9.05 6.08 11.39
CA GLU A 27 -8.69 5.10 12.41
C GLU A 27 -9.87 4.21 12.81
N LEU A 28 -11.03 4.85 13.08
CA LEU A 28 -12.23 4.11 13.49
C LEU A 28 -12.79 3.22 12.38
N LEU A 29 -12.66 3.66 11.12
CA LEU A 29 -13.04 2.86 9.97
C LEU A 29 -12.12 1.65 9.82
N GLY A 30 -10.81 1.83 10.01
CA GLY A 30 -9.86 0.72 10.02
C GLY A 30 -10.18 -0.31 11.11
N LYS A 31 -10.48 0.16 12.33
CA LYS A 31 -10.95 -0.73 13.40
C LYS A 31 -12.25 -1.47 13.04
N TYR A 32 -13.18 -0.78 12.38
CA TYR A 32 -14.41 -1.41 11.90
C TYR A 32 -14.13 -2.50 10.86
N ALA A 33 -13.28 -2.24 9.88
CA ALA A 33 -12.93 -3.22 8.85
C ALA A 33 -12.26 -4.46 9.47
N LEU A 34 -11.29 -4.27 10.36
CA LEU A 34 -10.64 -5.36 11.09
C LEU A 34 -11.62 -6.17 11.95
N ALA A 35 -12.51 -5.50 12.68
CA ALA A 35 -13.52 -6.15 13.51
C ALA A 35 -14.53 -6.97 12.69
N ARG A 36 -14.77 -6.58 11.43
CA ARG A 36 -15.60 -7.35 10.48
C ARG A 36 -14.97 -8.67 10.10
N ILE A 37 -13.64 -8.74 10.03
CA ILE A 37 -12.90 -9.97 9.80
C ILE A 37 -12.94 -10.81 11.08
N HIS A 38 -12.40 -10.27 12.18
CA HIS A 38 -12.51 -10.90 13.50
C HIS A 38 -12.27 -9.88 14.62
N PRO A 39 -13.05 -9.90 15.74
CA PRO A 39 -12.89 -8.95 16.84
C PRO A 39 -11.48 -8.97 17.49
N SER A 40 -10.76 -10.09 17.47
CA SER A 40 -9.40 -10.19 18.00
C SER A 40 -8.39 -9.29 17.26
N LEU A 41 -8.68 -8.93 16.01
CA LEU A 41 -7.83 -8.03 15.23
C LEU A 41 -7.87 -6.57 15.70
N VAL A 42 -8.81 -6.21 16.59
CA VAL A 42 -8.96 -4.83 17.07
C VAL A 42 -8.52 -4.65 18.51
N VAL A 43 -8.41 -5.73 19.27
CA VAL A 43 -8.06 -5.66 20.69
C VAL A 43 -6.55 -5.68 20.92
N ASP A 44 -6.12 -5.11 22.04
CA ASP A 44 -4.74 -5.19 22.52
C ASP A 44 -4.45 -6.63 22.99
N ALA A 45 -3.67 -7.38 22.22
CA ALA A 45 -3.32 -8.77 22.53
C ALA A 45 -2.55 -8.92 23.86
N LYS A 46 -1.93 -7.86 24.37
CA LYS A 46 -1.24 -7.85 25.69
C LYS A 46 -2.23 -7.73 26.85
N ASN A 47 -3.50 -7.47 26.59
CA ASN A 47 -4.54 -7.37 27.61
C ASN A 47 -5.42 -8.63 27.61
N PRO A 48 -5.25 -9.56 28.57
CA PRO A 48 -5.99 -10.82 28.60
C PRO A 48 -7.52 -10.64 28.61
N ASN A 49 -8.02 -9.63 29.32
CA ASN A 49 -9.46 -9.38 29.42
C ASN A 49 -10.03 -8.95 28.07
N SER A 50 -9.29 -8.10 27.32
CA SER A 50 -9.70 -7.69 25.98
C SER A 50 -9.70 -8.86 24.99
N MET A 51 -8.76 -9.79 25.12
CA MET A 51 -8.75 -11.03 24.32
C MET A 51 -9.93 -11.93 24.66
N LEU A 52 -10.26 -12.11 25.93
CA LEU A 52 -11.45 -12.89 26.33
C LEU A 52 -12.75 -12.28 25.79
N GLU A 53 -12.92 -10.95 25.90
CA GLU A 53 -14.08 -10.24 25.31
C GLU A 53 -14.14 -10.44 23.79
N ALA A 54 -13.02 -10.40 23.07
CA ALA A 54 -12.97 -10.65 21.63
C ALA A 54 -13.39 -12.10 21.26
N CYS A 55 -13.19 -13.06 22.18
CA CYS A 55 -13.64 -14.43 22.06
C CYS A 55 -15.09 -14.64 22.54
N GLY A 56 -15.81 -13.60 22.91
CA GLY A 56 -17.19 -13.66 23.41
C GLY A 56 -17.34 -14.02 24.89
N ILE A 57 -16.23 -13.99 25.65
CA ILE A 57 -16.21 -14.25 27.09
C ILE A 57 -16.23 -12.92 27.83
N SER A 58 -17.34 -12.58 28.46
CA SER A 58 -17.47 -11.29 29.17
C SER A 58 -16.63 -11.24 30.46
N THR A 59 -15.81 -10.18 30.57
CA THR A 59 -14.92 -9.96 31.71
C THR A 59 -15.33 -8.80 32.59
N ALA A 60 -16.44 -8.11 32.27
CA ALA A 60 -16.92 -6.90 32.95
C ALA A 60 -15.89 -5.75 33.01
N THR A 61 -14.84 -5.79 32.19
CA THR A 61 -13.79 -4.76 32.10
C THR A 61 -13.88 -4.03 30.76
N ALA A 62 -13.41 -2.76 30.74
CA ALA A 62 -13.36 -2.01 29.50
C ALA A 62 -12.37 -2.64 28.51
N VAL A 63 -12.81 -2.87 27.29
CA VAL A 63 -11.97 -3.40 26.20
C VAL A 63 -10.93 -2.36 25.81
N ARG A 64 -9.66 -2.77 25.79
CA ARG A 64 -8.56 -1.97 25.23
C ARG A 64 -8.37 -2.34 23.78
N THR A 65 -8.44 -1.35 22.90
CA THR A 65 -8.20 -1.53 21.47
C THR A 65 -6.77 -1.07 21.12
N ILE A 66 -6.26 -1.59 20.01
CA ILE A 66 -4.99 -1.18 19.42
C ILE A 66 -5.01 0.28 18.99
N ASP A 67 -3.83 0.90 18.88
CA ASP A 67 -3.66 2.26 18.39
C ASP A 67 -3.74 2.35 16.84
N ALA A 68 -3.69 3.56 16.30
CA ALA A 68 -3.84 3.79 14.87
C ALA A 68 -2.73 3.12 14.03
N ASN A 69 -1.48 3.16 14.50
CA ASN A 69 -0.36 2.56 13.77
C ASN A 69 -0.53 1.06 13.65
N GLU A 70 -0.91 0.40 14.74
CA GLU A 70 -1.19 -1.03 14.75
C GLU A 70 -2.41 -1.39 13.89
N VAL A 71 -3.45 -0.52 13.87
CA VAL A 71 -4.61 -0.69 12.97
C VAL A 71 -4.15 -0.74 11.52
N PHE A 72 -3.36 0.24 11.08
CA PHE A 72 -2.94 0.32 9.68
C PHE A 72 -1.93 -0.77 9.31
N LEU A 73 -1.09 -1.19 10.26
CA LEU A 73 -0.20 -2.32 10.05
C LEU A 73 -0.98 -3.62 9.83
N ARG A 74 -2.02 -3.89 10.64
CA ARG A 74 -2.86 -5.08 10.47
C ARG A 74 -3.67 -5.02 9.19
N LEU A 75 -4.15 -3.84 8.78
CA LEU A 75 -4.83 -3.68 7.49
C LEU A 75 -3.92 -4.05 6.32
N LYS A 76 -2.62 -3.68 6.36
CA LYS A 76 -1.65 -4.08 5.34
C LYS A 76 -1.57 -5.60 5.16
N HIS A 77 -1.76 -6.36 6.23
CA HIS A 77 -1.66 -7.83 6.18
C HIS A 77 -2.97 -8.55 5.85
N VAL A 78 -4.13 -7.88 5.93
CA VAL A 78 -5.43 -8.55 5.81
C VAL A 78 -6.36 -7.92 4.79
N VAL A 79 -5.97 -6.81 4.17
CA VAL A 79 -6.78 -6.09 3.18
C VAL A 79 -6.06 -6.05 1.85
N PRO A 80 -6.54 -6.79 0.83
CA PRO A 80 -5.98 -6.72 -0.51
C PRO A 80 -5.89 -5.28 -1.04
N GLY A 81 -4.78 -4.93 -1.69
CA GLY A 81 -4.52 -3.59 -2.20
C GLY A 81 -4.20 -2.52 -1.14
N PHE A 82 -4.27 -2.82 0.16
CA PHE A 82 -3.80 -1.92 1.23
C PHE A 82 -2.30 -2.14 1.48
N ASN A 83 -1.49 -1.74 0.50
CA ASN A 83 -0.04 -1.97 0.43
C ASN A 83 0.78 -1.00 1.31
N SER A 84 2.11 -1.08 1.21
CA SER A 84 3.05 -0.22 1.94
C SER A 84 2.79 1.27 1.75
N LEU A 85 2.34 1.71 0.57
CA LEU A 85 2.05 3.12 0.31
C LEU A 85 0.78 3.58 1.03
N ALA A 86 -0.28 2.76 1.01
CA ALA A 86 -1.50 3.03 1.75
C ALA A 86 -1.25 3.07 3.26
N TYR A 87 -0.46 2.11 3.77
CA TYR A 87 -0.01 2.10 5.16
C TYR A 87 0.76 3.37 5.52
N ALA A 88 1.77 3.76 4.73
CA ALA A 88 2.58 4.95 4.98
C ALA A 88 1.74 6.23 4.95
N ALA A 89 0.79 6.34 4.02
CA ALA A 89 -0.15 7.47 3.95
C ALA A 89 -1.04 7.56 5.19
N CYS A 90 -1.64 6.45 5.62
CA CYS A 90 -2.48 6.40 6.83
C CYS A 90 -1.68 6.71 8.10
N LYS A 91 -0.46 6.20 8.18
CA LYS A 91 0.47 6.46 9.30
C LYS A 91 0.82 7.96 9.38
N ASP A 92 1.21 8.59 8.26
CA ASP A 92 1.51 10.02 8.20
C ASP A 92 0.30 10.86 8.68
N LEU A 93 -0.91 10.53 8.21
CA LEU A 93 -2.15 11.20 8.65
C LEU A 93 -2.38 11.05 10.17
N ALA A 94 -2.17 9.86 10.72
CA ALA A 94 -2.33 9.60 12.16
C ALA A 94 -1.27 10.30 13.00
N ASP A 95 -0.01 10.31 12.56
CA ASP A 95 1.09 10.97 13.24
C ASP A 95 0.87 12.50 13.30
N ARG A 96 0.36 13.11 12.22
CA ARG A 96 -0.02 14.52 12.19
C ARG A 96 -1.13 14.84 13.18
N ARG A 97 -2.20 14.05 13.18
CA ARG A 97 -3.28 14.20 14.16
C ARG A 97 -2.75 14.10 15.61
N ASN A 98 -1.89 13.13 15.86
CA ASN A 98 -1.31 12.94 17.21
C ASN A 98 -0.41 14.12 17.60
N ALA A 99 0.39 14.65 16.66
CA ALA A 99 1.20 15.83 16.91
C ALA A 99 0.34 17.05 17.26
N GLU A 100 -0.76 17.27 16.56
CA GLU A 100 -1.70 18.35 16.86
C GLU A 100 -2.33 18.21 18.25
N LEU A 101 -2.85 17.01 18.56
CA LEU A 101 -3.54 16.75 19.82
C LEU A 101 -2.63 16.78 21.07
N HIS A 102 -1.38 16.35 20.93
CA HIS A 102 -0.49 16.15 22.08
C HIS A 102 0.60 17.20 22.23
N SER A 103 0.98 17.89 21.14
CA SER A 103 2.06 18.87 21.17
C SER A 103 1.61 20.29 20.87
N GLY A 104 0.36 20.49 20.42
CA GLY A 104 -0.17 21.79 19.98
C GLY A 104 0.55 22.34 18.74
N HIS A 105 1.30 21.51 18.00
CA HIS A 105 1.87 21.88 16.73
C HIS A 105 0.80 21.86 15.64
N ALA A 106 0.77 22.90 14.81
CA ALA A 106 -0.06 22.92 13.61
C ALA A 106 0.51 21.93 12.57
N ALA A 107 0.24 20.66 12.77
CA ALA A 107 0.88 19.54 12.09
C ALA A 107 0.50 19.42 10.60
N TYR A 108 -0.55 20.12 10.18
CA TYR A 108 -1.01 20.12 8.79
C TYR A 108 -0.48 21.28 7.96
N ILE A 109 0.27 22.21 8.54
CA ILE A 109 0.93 23.30 7.80
C ILE A 109 1.93 22.70 6.79
N GLY A 110 1.85 23.17 5.54
CA GLY A 110 2.79 22.80 4.46
C GLY A 110 2.34 21.64 3.59
N ILE A 111 1.17 21.04 3.83
CA ILE A 111 0.51 20.13 2.89
C ILE A 111 -0.64 20.84 2.22
N SER A 112 -0.78 20.70 0.90
CA SER A 112 -1.98 21.17 0.22
C SER A 112 -3.19 20.35 0.66
N LEU A 113 -4.32 21.03 0.84
CA LEU A 113 -5.56 20.35 1.23
C LEU A 113 -5.94 19.26 0.22
N GLU A 114 -5.74 19.51 -1.06
CA GLU A 114 -6.05 18.55 -2.14
C GLU A 114 -5.20 17.28 -2.06
N GLU A 115 -3.87 17.42 -1.83
CA GLU A 115 -2.98 16.26 -1.66
C GLU A 115 -3.35 15.44 -0.43
N TRP A 116 -3.64 16.11 0.68
CA TRP A 116 -4.07 15.48 1.92
C TRP A 116 -5.40 14.75 1.75
N GLU A 117 -6.41 15.38 1.13
CA GLU A 117 -7.70 14.77 0.84
C GLU A 117 -7.57 13.56 -0.09
N GLY A 118 -6.71 13.64 -1.10
CA GLY A 118 -6.47 12.54 -2.00
C GLY A 118 -5.97 11.29 -1.28
N LYS A 119 -4.97 11.45 -0.41
CA LYS A 119 -4.44 10.36 0.42
C LYS A 119 -5.51 9.80 1.36
N LEU A 120 -6.25 10.67 2.03
CA LEU A 120 -7.31 10.29 2.95
C LEU A 120 -8.40 9.46 2.26
N TRP A 121 -9.03 10.05 1.21
CA TRP A 121 -10.20 9.43 0.59
C TRP A 121 -9.85 8.18 -0.21
N HIS A 122 -8.66 8.10 -0.78
CA HIS A 122 -8.16 6.86 -1.38
C HIS A 122 -8.04 5.74 -0.32
N SER A 123 -7.41 6.02 0.83
CA SER A 123 -7.28 5.05 1.93
C SER A 123 -8.64 4.65 2.51
N VAL A 124 -9.56 5.61 2.69
CA VAL A 124 -10.93 5.35 3.14
C VAL A 124 -11.64 4.41 2.17
N ARG A 125 -11.51 4.63 0.85
CA ARG A 125 -12.12 3.77 -0.17
C ARG A 125 -11.61 2.34 -0.08
N LEU A 126 -10.29 2.12 0.03
CA LEU A 126 -9.69 0.78 0.17
C LEU A 126 -10.23 0.04 1.41
N ILE A 127 -10.27 0.73 2.55
CA ILE A 127 -10.77 0.14 3.81
C ILE A 127 -12.26 -0.19 3.73
N LEU A 128 -13.06 0.66 3.08
CA LEU A 128 -14.49 0.42 2.88
C LEU A 128 -14.72 -0.79 1.97
N GLN A 129 -13.99 -0.89 0.85
CA GLN A 129 -14.08 -2.02 -0.08
C GLN A 129 -13.80 -3.35 0.63
N ALA A 130 -12.78 -3.41 1.47
CA ALA A 130 -12.49 -4.59 2.30
C ALA A 130 -13.64 -4.96 3.27
N ALA A 131 -14.43 -3.98 3.68
CA ALA A 131 -15.61 -4.18 4.52
C ALA A 131 -16.90 -4.45 3.70
N GLY A 132 -16.80 -4.55 2.36
CA GLY A 132 -17.94 -4.69 1.45
C GLY A 132 -18.84 -3.46 1.39
N LYS A 133 -18.21 -2.27 1.50
CA LYS A 133 -18.86 -0.95 1.55
C LYS A 133 -18.22 -0.02 0.51
N ASP A 134 -18.85 1.13 0.29
CA ASP A 134 -18.37 2.21 -0.56
C ASP A 134 -18.42 3.58 0.14
N LEU A 135 -17.96 4.63 -0.56
CA LEU A 135 -17.97 5.98 -0.02
C LEU A 135 -19.41 6.49 0.20
N GLU A 136 -20.38 6.06 -0.60
CA GLU A 136 -21.77 6.47 -0.44
C GLU A 136 -22.37 5.94 0.87
N ASP A 137 -22.04 4.73 1.29
CA ASP A 137 -22.42 4.16 2.60
C ASP A 137 -21.91 5.01 3.77
N LEU A 138 -20.74 5.65 3.62
CA LEU A 138 -20.12 6.43 4.70
C LEU A 138 -20.56 7.90 4.72
N ILE A 139 -20.57 8.55 3.56
CA ILE A 139 -20.72 10.01 3.41
C ILE A 139 -21.88 10.42 2.50
N GLY A 140 -22.66 9.47 1.97
CA GLY A 140 -23.84 9.75 1.16
C GLY A 140 -23.52 10.60 -0.06
N GLY A 141 -24.33 11.62 -0.32
CA GLY A 141 -24.20 12.47 -1.52
C GLY A 141 -22.84 13.15 -1.75
N ALA A 142 -22.00 13.26 -0.71
CA ALA A 142 -20.65 13.78 -0.87
C ALA A 142 -19.69 12.78 -1.54
N ALA A 143 -20.06 11.50 -1.65
CA ALA A 143 -19.21 10.45 -2.23
C ALA A 143 -18.78 10.75 -3.66
N ALA A 144 -19.71 11.21 -4.49
CA ALA A 144 -19.44 11.51 -5.91
C ALA A 144 -18.35 12.58 -6.11
N GLU A 145 -18.24 13.56 -5.19
CA GLU A 145 -17.16 14.55 -5.22
C GLU A 145 -15.81 13.90 -4.88
N LYS A 146 -15.78 13.03 -3.86
CA LYS A 146 -14.55 12.37 -3.43
C LYS A 146 -14.05 11.34 -4.44
N GLU A 147 -14.95 10.59 -5.08
CA GLU A 147 -14.59 9.71 -6.19
C GLU A 147 -14.00 10.49 -7.37
N ARG A 148 -14.57 11.65 -7.72
CA ARG A 148 -14.00 12.52 -8.76
C ARG A 148 -12.63 13.05 -8.37
N LEU A 149 -12.41 13.42 -7.12
CA LEU A 149 -11.10 13.86 -6.62
C LEU A 149 -10.08 12.73 -6.76
N ILE A 150 -10.39 11.52 -6.29
CA ILE A 150 -9.50 10.35 -6.41
C ILE A 150 -9.17 10.09 -7.88
N ALA A 151 -10.17 10.04 -8.75
CA ALA A 151 -9.98 9.79 -10.18
C ALA A 151 -9.13 10.89 -10.86
N HIS A 152 -9.33 12.16 -10.49
CA HIS A 152 -8.54 13.28 -11.02
C HIS A 152 -7.07 13.17 -10.61
N LEU A 153 -6.79 12.89 -9.34
CA LEU A 153 -5.42 12.74 -8.84
C LEU A 153 -4.72 11.52 -9.44
N SER A 154 -5.45 10.41 -9.61
CA SER A 154 -4.95 9.22 -10.32
C SER A 154 -4.57 9.56 -11.76
N HIS A 155 -5.44 10.29 -12.47
CA HIS A 155 -5.15 10.74 -13.84
C HIS A 155 -3.91 11.64 -13.91
N LEU A 156 -3.77 12.61 -13.00
CA LEU A 156 -2.59 13.49 -12.96
C LEU A 156 -1.30 12.71 -12.70
N LYS A 157 -1.30 11.74 -11.80
CA LYS A 157 -0.15 10.87 -11.53
C LYS A 157 0.21 10.04 -12.77
N ASN A 158 -0.78 9.45 -13.44
CA ASN A 158 -0.56 8.70 -14.67
C ASN A 158 0.06 9.58 -15.77
N GLN A 159 -0.46 10.80 -15.98
CA GLN A 159 0.11 11.76 -16.95
C GLN A 159 1.56 12.16 -16.58
N SER A 160 1.83 12.40 -15.30
CA SER A 160 3.18 12.69 -14.81
C SER A 160 4.13 11.52 -15.07
N ALA A 161 3.67 10.29 -14.87
CA ALA A 161 4.46 9.08 -15.12
C ALA A 161 4.79 8.90 -16.61
N LEU A 162 3.85 9.16 -17.51
CA LEU A 162 4.14 9.16 -18.95
C LEU A 162 5.23 10.15 -19.32
N GLN A 163 5.22 11.35 -18.72
CA GLN A 163 6.29 12.35 -18.91
C GLN A 163 7.63 11.87 -18.34
N LYS A 164 7.64 11.22 -17.17
CA LYS A 164 8.85 10.61 -16.59
C LYS A 164 9.43 9.54 -17.54
N ILE A 165 8.58 8.68 -18.11
CA ILE A 165 8.99 7.63 -19.06
C ILE A 165 9.61 8.25 -20.32
N GLU A 166 8.97 9.27 -20.91
CA GLU A 166 9.50 9.97 -22.07
C GLU A 166 10.83 10.66 -21.79
N HIS A 167 10.93 11.36 -20.64
CA HIS A 167 12.17 12.02 -20.22
C HIS A 167 13.31 11.00 -20.00
N ALA A 168 13.02 9.87 -19.34
CA ALA A 168 14.00 8.80 -19.12
C ALA A 168 14.46 8.18 -20.46
N ARG A 169 13.56 8.03 -21.44
CA ARG A 169 13.87 7.56 -22.80
C ARG A 169 14.77 8.53 -23.54
N ASP A 170 14.47 9.83 -23.48
CA ASP A 170 15.30 10.88 -24.09
C ASP A 170 16.69 10.91 -23.44
N THR A 171 16.75 10.88 -22.13
CA THR A 171 18.02 10.84 -21.36
C THR A 171 18.86 9.61 -21.72
N PHE A 172 18.26 8.42 -21.74
CA PHE A 172 18.97 7.19 -22.12
C PHE A 172 19.48 7.21 -23.58
N SER A 173 18.79 7.90 -24.47
CA SER A 173 19.18 8.05 -25.86
C SER A 173 20.45 8.90 -26.07
N LYS A 174 20.90 9.62 -25.03
CA LYS A 174 22.04 10.55 -25.06
C LYS A 174 23.19 10.05 -24.18
N ASP A 175 24.42 10.37 -24.53
CA ASP A 175 25.61 10.14 -23.71
C ASP A 175 25.80 11.26 -22.67
N ALA A 176 26.88 11.17 -21.89
CA ALA A 176 27.20 12.17 -20.85
C ALA A 176 27.47 13.58 -21.42
N ASP A 177 27.85 13.68 -22.70
CA ASP A 177 28.07 14.94 -23.40
C ASP A 177 26.80 15.45 -24.09
N GLY A 178 25.64 14.76 -23.91
CA GLY A 178 24.37 15.11 -24.53
C GLY A 178 24.25 14.74 -26.01
N LYS A 179 25.19 13.98 -26.55
CA LYS A 179 25.14 13.51 -27.94
C LYS A 179 24.31 12.24 -28.05
N LYS A 180 23.57 12.12 -29.13
CA LYS A 180 22.76 10.91 -29.40
C LYS A 180 23.62 9.68 -29.52
N ARG A 181 23.31 8.64 -28.73
CA ARG A 181 23.99 7.33 -28.79
C ARG A 181 23.70 6.62 -30.11
N SER A 182 24.66 5.83 -30.59
CA SER A 182 24.44 4.97 -31.74
C SER A 182 23.51 3.79 -31.38
N PRO A 183 22.77 3.21 -32.34
CA PRO A 183 21.95 2.03 -32.11
C PRO A 183 22.74 0.88 -31.44
N LYS A 184 23.96 0.64 -31.90
CA LYS A 184 24.85 -0.38 -31.32
C LYS A 184 25.18 -0.11 -29.86
N SER A 185 25.48 1.14 -29.49
CA SER A 185 25.74 1.50 -28.09
C SER A 185 24.51 1.29 -27.19
N LEU A 186 23.29 1.50 -27.70
CA LEU A 186 22.07 1.24 -26.96
C LEU A 186 21.84 -0.27 -26.77
N GLU A 187 22.10 -1.08 -27.81
CA GLU A 187 22.03 -2.55 -27.73
C GLU A 187 23.08 -3.11 -26.74
N ASP A 188 24.31 -2.62 -26.77
CA ASP A 188 25.34 -3.02 -25.82
C ASP A 188 24.96 -2.72 -24.36
N LEU A 189 24.36 -1.57 -24.09
CA LEU A 189 23.85 -1.21 -22.75
C LEU A 189 22.69 -2.12 -22.30
N ARG A 190 21.78 -2.46 -23.19
CA ARG A 190 20.68 -3.39 -22.92
C ARG A 190 21.23 -4.79 -22.61
N ALA A 191 22.17 -5.28 -23.43
CA ALA A 191 22.81 -6.57 -23.20
C ALA A 191 23.56 -6.61 -21.87
N GLN A 192 24.33 -5.58 -21.53
CA GLN A 192 25.03 -5.47 -20.25
C GLN A 192 24.04 -5.44 -19.04
N SER A 193 22.85 -4.89 -19.22
CA SER A 193 21.85 -4.88 -18.15
C SER A 193 21.33 -6.27 -17.78
N LEU A 194 21.37 -7.24 -18.71
CA LEU A 194 20.97 -8.63 -18.49
C LEU A 194 22.00 -9.41 -17.65
N GLU A 195 23.28 -9.00 -17.69
CA GLU A 195 24.37 -9.67 -16.96
C GLU A 195 24.46 -9.22 -15.49
N ARG A 196 23.64 -8.28 -15.08
CA ARG A 196 23.67 -7.72 -13.73
C ARG A 196 23.17 -8.72 -12.71
N SER A 197 23.90 -8.83 -11.60
CA SER A 197 23.49 -9.68 -10.49
C SER A 197 22.23 -9.12 -9.81
N TRP A 198 21.40 -10.03 -9.31
CA TRP A 198 20.23 -9.71 -8.49
C TRP A 198 20.52 -8.66 -7.39
N TRP A 199 21.61 -8.81 -6.65
CA TRP A 199 22.01 -7.90 -5.59
C TRP A 199 22.30 -6.46 -6.06
N GLN A 200 22.76 -6.28 -7.29
CA GLN A 200 23.01 -4.96 -7.87
C GLN A 200 21.68 -4.26 -8.21
N LEU A 201 20.68 -5.03 -8.61
CA LEU A 201 19.35 -4.51 -8.93
C LEU A 201 18.57 -4.20 -7.66
N TYR A 202 18.52 -5.13 -6.71
CA TYR A 202 17.78 -5.01 -5.45
C TYR A 202 18.15 -3.77 -4.62
N ARG A 203 19.45 -3.42 -4.57
CA ARG A 203 19.94 -2.26 -3.80
C ARG A 203 19.44 -0.91 -4.30
N GLN A 204 18.75 -0.87 -5.43
CA GLN A 204 18.25 0.37 -6.02
C GLN A 204 16.89 0.77 -5.46
N THR A 205 16.13 -0.19 -4.90
CA THR A 205 14.82 0.10 -4.33
C THR A 205 14.94 0.96 -3.07
N ASN A 206 14.04 1.91 -2.94
CA ASN A 206 13.99 2.80 -1.77
C ASN A 206 13.18 2.20 -0.61
N GLY A 207 12.34 1.21 -0.91
CA GLY A 207 11.51 0.49 0.04
C GLY A 207 12.00 -0.91 0.34
N VAL A 208 11.44 -1.50 1.40
CA VAL A 208 11.54 -2.94 1.68
C VAL A 208 10.19 -3.53 1.35
N TYR A 209 10.18 -4.41 0.36
CA TYR A 209 8.98 -5.07 -0.17
C TYR A 209 9.04 -6.56 0.13
N ASP A 210 7.87 -7.21 0.11
CA ASP A 210 7.78 -8.64 0.41
C ASP A 210 8.39 -9.49 -0.71
N GLN A 211 8.33 -9.00 -1.98
CA GLN A 211 8.92 -9.69 -3.14
C GLN A 211 9.47 -8.69 -4.17
N TYR A 212 10.40 -9.17 -5.01
CA TYR A 212 11.03 -8.38 -6.06
C TYR A 212 11.17 -9.20 -7.34
N TRP A 213 10.98 -8.53 -8.47
CA TRP A 213 11.10 -9.12 -9.81
C TRP A 213 11.98 -8.28 -10.70
N THR A 214 12.62 -8.94 -11.65
CA THR A 214 13.22 -8.24 -12.79
C THR A 214 12.16 -8.00 -13.86
N ARG A 215 12.14 -6.80 -14.42
CA ARG A 215 11.23 -6.40 -15.50
C ARG A 215 11.96 -5.56 -16.53
N THR A 216 11.48 -5.60 -17.76
CA THR A 216 11.98 -4.73 -18.83
C THR A 216 11.50 -3.29 -18.58
N CYS A 217 12.42 -2.34 -18.62
CA CYS A 217 12.12 -0.93 -18.43
C CYS A 217 11.31 -0.37 -19.62
N PRO A 218 10.15 0.29 -19.37
CA PRO A 218 9.31 0.88 -20.44
C PRO A 218 9.97 2.06 -21.17
N ALA A 219 11.03 2.64 -20.60
CA ALA A 219 11.75 3.75 -21.21
C ALA A 219 12.97 3.31 -22.05
N CYS A 220 13.84 2.47 -21.51
CA CYS A 220 15.14 2.13 -22.13
C CYS A 220 15.29 0.67 -22.56
N GLU A 221 14.34 -0.20 -22.19
CA GLU A 221 14.33 -1.65 -22.45
C GLU A 221 15.45 -2.44 -21.74
N CYS A 222 16.17 -1.80 -20.82
CA CYS A 222 17.12 -2.49 -19.95
C CYS A 222 16.40 -3.26 -18.84
N THR A 223 17.10 -4.25 -18.25
CA THR A 223 16.63 -4.97 -17.07
C THR A 223 16.61 -4.03 -15.86
N ALA A 224 15.49 -4.01 -15.15
CA ALA A 224 15.24 -3.17 -14.00
C ALA A 224 14.50 -3.94 -12.92
N VAL A 225 14.27 -3.35 -11.76
CA VAL A 225 13.65 -4.01 -10.62
C VAL A 225 12.25 -3.48 -10.36
N LEU A 226 11.34 -4.39 -10.06
CA LEU A 226 9.98 -4.14 -9.60
C LEU A 226 9.84 -4.75 -8.20
N GLY A 227 9.46 -3.96 -7.22
CA GLY A 227 9.14 -4.41 -5.86
C GLY A 227 7.64 -4.41 -5.62
N GLY A 228 7.15 -5.37 -4.85
CA GLY A 228 5.73 -5.47 -4.50
C GLY A 228 5.48 -6.05 -3.12
N ASP A 229 4.30 -5.77 -2.61
CA ASP A 229 3.81 -6.29 -1.34
C ASP A 229 2.89 -7.49 -1.58
N LYS A 230 2.92 -8.44 -0.66
CA LYS A 230 2.01 -9.57 -0.62
C LYS A 230 0.62 -9.10 -0.23
N ASP A 231 -0.37 -9.45 -1.04
CA ASP A 231 -1.77 -9.15 -0.76
C ASP A 231 -2.43 -10.28 0.03
N TYR A 232 -2.36 -11.50 -0.49
CA TYR A 232 -2.88 -12.68 0.18
C TYR A 232 -2.16 -13.95 -0.29
N GLU A 233 -2.39 -15.03 0.45
CA GLU A 233 -1.84 -16.34 0.19
C GLU A 233 -2.92 -17.38 0.48
N GLU A 234 -3.07 -18.34 -0.39
CA GLU A 234 -4.00 -19.44 -0.22
C GLU A 234 -3.38 -20.76 -0.66
N LEU A 235 -3.90 -21.87 -0.13
CA LEU A 235 -3.50 -23.19 -0.60
C LEU A 235 -4.08 -23.42 -1.99
N THR A 236 -3.30 -24.00 -2.89
CA THR A 236 -3.82 -24.40 -4.19
C THR A 236 -4.84 -25.54 -4.05
N ASP A 237 -5.78 -25.61 -5.00
CA ASP A 237 -6.82 -26.66 -4.98
C ASP A 237 -6.23 -28.07 -5.17
N ASP A 238 -5.09 -28.19 -5.86
CA ASP A 238 -4.46 -29.46 -6.19
C ASP A 238 -3.22 -29.71 -5.32
N GLN A 239 -3.47 -30.30 -4.13
CA GLN A 239 -2.41 -30.71 -3.20
C GLN A 239 -1.99 -32.19 -3.40
N GLU A 240 -2.60 -32.93 -4.39
CA GLU A 240 -2.34 -34.38 -4.55
C GLU A 240 -0.94 -34.64 -5.13
N GLU A 241 -0.38 -33.70 -5.89
CA GLU A 241 0.95 -33.82 -6.51
C GLU A 241 2.08 -33.27 -5.62
N VAL A 242 1.77 -32.67 -4.47
CA VAL A 242 2.76 -32.07 -3.57
C VAL A 242 3.51 -33.12 -2.76
N SER A 243 4.80 -32.95 -2.56
CA SER A 243 5.65 -33.86 -1.79
C SER A 243 5.17 -34.03 -0.36
N PRO A 244 5.26 -35.25 0.24
CA PRO A 244 4.86 -35.47 1.63
C PRO A 244 5.62 -34.52 2.59
N GLY A 245 4.88 -33.79 3.41
CA GLY A 245 5.45 -32.80 4.33
C GLY A 245 5.55 -31.37 3.76
N PHE A 246 5.12 -31.18 2.51
CA PHE A 246 5.01 -29.85 1.88
C PHE A 246 3.56 -29.53 1.55
N GLU A 247 3.28 -28.24 1.39
CA GLU A 247 2.02 -27.72 0.86
C GLU A 247 2.33 -26.72 -0.25
N GLU A 248 1.52 -26.71 -1.30
CA GLU A 248 1.61 -25.73 -2.39
C GLU A 248 0.72 -24.54 -2.09
N VAL A 249 1.30 -23.36 -2.19
CA VAL A 249 0.62 -22.11 -1.90
C VAL A 249 0.67 -21.20 -3.12
N GLU A 250 -0.45 -20.56 -3.41
CA GLU A 250 -0.54 -19.47 -4.37
C GLU A 250 -0.49 -18.15 -3.61
N THR A 251 0.49 -17.30 -3.96
CA THR A 251 0.67 -15.99 -3.35
C THR A 251 0.46 -14.91 -4.39
N THR A 252 -0.46 -14.00 -4.13
CA THR A 252 -0.72 -12.82 -4.96
C THR A 252 -0.01 -11.61 -4.40
N TYR A 253 0.68 -10.87 -5.29
CA TYR A 253 1.44 -9.67 -4.97
C TYR A 253 0.94 -8.47 -5.78
N SER A 254 0.85 -7.32 -5.12
CA SER A 254 0.63 -6.02 -5.78
C SER A 254 1.95 -5.30 -6.02
N PRO A 255 2.30 -4.93 -7.27
CA PRO A 255 3.43 -4.07 -7.56
C PRO A 255 3.32 -2.70 -6.89
N VAL A 256 4.43 -2.20 -6.30
CA VAL A 256 4.47 -0.94 -5.55
C VAL A 256 5.48 0.05 -6.10
N GLU A 257 6.70 -0.39 -6.44
CA GLU A 257 7.79 0.47 -6.90
C GLU A 257 8.55 -0.17 -8.05
N PHE A 258 8.87 0.63 -9.07
CA PHE A 258 9.74 0.25 -10.16
C PHE A 258 10.91 1.21 -10.29
N ILE A 259 12.13 0.68 -10.36
CA ILE A 259 13.36 1.47 -10.53
C ILE A 259 14.23 0.89 -11.63
N CYS A 260 14.67 1.76 -12.54
CA CYS A 260 15.69 1.49 -13.54
C CYS A 260 16.84 2.47 -13.38
N ASP A 261 18.00 1.99 -12.98
CA ASP A 261 19.20 2.81 -12.81
C ASP A 261 19.88 3.20 -14.15
N GLN A 262 19.59 2.47 -15.24
CA GLN A 262 20.16 2.77 -16.55
C GLN A 262 19.63 4.07 -17.17
N CYS A 263 18.37 4.39 -16.91
CA CYS A 263 17.74 5.63 -17.38
C CYS A 263 17.18 6.50 -16.25
N SER A 264 17.40 6.11 -14.99
CA SER A 264 16.90 6.78 -13.78
C SER A 264 15.37 6.87 -13.73
N LEU A 265 14.65 5.98 -14.42
CA LEU A 265 13.19 5.92 -14.31
C LEU A 265 12.80 5.38 -12.95
N HIS A 266 11.94 6.11 -12.24
CA HIS A 266 11.39 5.73 -10.95
C HIS A 266 9.88 5.95 -10.96
N LEU A 267 9.11 4.87 -10.81
CA LEU A 267 7.65 4.88 -10.76
C LEU A 267 7.18 4.30 -9.42
N ILE A 268 6.20 4.95 -8.80
CA ILE A 268 5.70 4.57 -7.46
C ILE A 268 4.17 4.54 -7.46
N GLY A 269 3.63 3.41 -7.01
CA GLY A 269 2.20 3.20 -6.85
C GLY A 269 1.49 2.83 -8.15
N THR A 270 0.30 2.27 -8.00
CA THR A 270 -0.48 1.68 -9.09
C THR A 270 -0.72 2.65 -10.25
N ASP A 271 -0.98 3.93 -9.97
CA ASP A 271 -1.23 4.94 -11.01
C ASP A 271 -0.02 5.17 -11.92
N GLU A 272 1.19 5.28 -11.33
CA GLU A 272 2.42 5.49 -12.11
C GLU A 272 2.88 4.19 -12.79
N LEU A 273 2.77 3.06 -12.11
CA LEU A 273 3.11 1.75 -12.66
C LEU A 273 2.21 1.39 -13.84
N SER A 274 0.92 1.73 -13.78
CA SER A 274 -0.04 1.54 -14.87
C SER A 274 0.37 2.27 -16.15
N ALA A 275 0.93 3.48 -16.04
CA ALA A 275 1.46 4.21 -17.20
C ALA A 275 2.62 3.47 -17.89
N GLY A 276 3.38 2.65 -17.13
CA GLY A 276 4.47 1.81 -17.63
C GLY A 276 4.05 0.39 -18.01
N GLY A 277 2.77 0.01 -17.83
CA GLY A 277 2.32 -1.37 -18.02
C GLY A 277 2.88 -2.35 -16.98
N LEU A 278 3.09 -1.89 -15.74
CA LEU A 278 3.76 -2.64 -14.66
C LEU A 278 2.87 -2.83 -13.42
N SER A 279 1.57 -2.51 -13.52
CA SER A 279 0.65 -2.54 -12.38
C SER A 279 -0.16 -3.83 -12.24
N GLU A 280 0.03 -4.79 -13.13
CA GLU A 280 -0.68 -6.08 -13.05
C GLU A 280 -0.23 -6.85 -11.81
N GLU A 281 -1.19 -7.47 -11.11
CA GLU A 281 -0.93 -8.38 -10.01
C GLU A 281 -0.06 -9.55 -10.48
N ILE A 282 0.83 -10.00 -9.62
CA ILE A 282 1.75 -11.10 -9.90
C ILE A 282 1.38 -12.25 -8.98
N VAL A 283 1.07 -13.38 -9.59
CA VAL A 283 0.75 -14.62 -8.87
C VAL A 283 1.94 -15.54 -8.97
N GLU A 284 2.43 -16.02 -7.83
CA GLU A 284 3.49 -17.02 -7.71
C GLU A 284 2.97 -18.24 -6.98
N VAL A 285 3.36 -19.42 -7.44
CA VAL A 285 3.02 -20.69 -6.81
C VAL A 285 4.31 -21.31 -6.32
N ASP A 286 4.38 -21.59 -5.03
CA ASP A 286 5.55 -22.12 -4.35
C ASP A 286 5.17 -23.30 -3.43
N GLU A 287 6.06 -24.30 -3.33
CA GLU A 287 5.96 -25.34 -2.31
C GLU A 287 6.67 -24.86 -1.03
N ARG A 288 6.01 -25.02 0.11
CA ARG A 288 6.64 -24.78 1.42
C ARG A 288 6.49 -25.99 2.34
N GLU A 289 7.46 -26.17 3.22
CA GLU A 289 7.43 -27.21 4.24
C GLU A 289 6.32 -26.92 5.26
N ILE A 290 5.47 -27.94 5.51
CA ILE A 290 4.44 -27.85 6.55
C ILE A 290 5.15 -27.80 7.90
N SER A 291 5.09 -26.64 8.57
CA SER A 291 5.62 -26.48 9.92
C SER A 291 4.67 -27.13 10.92
N TYR A 292 5.02 -28.34 11.37
CA TYR A 292 4.37 -28.93 12.53
C TYR A 292 4.95 -28.27 13.79
N GLU A 293 4.20 -27.41 14.44
CA GLU A 293 4.51 -27.11 15.84
C GLU A 293 4.37 -28.40 16.64
N PRO A 294 5.43 -28.86 17.33
CA PRO A 294 5.30 -30.05 18.15
C PRO A 294 4.22 -29.78 19.19
N ASP A 295 3.23 -30.67 19.23
CA ASP A 295 2.23 -30.66 20.28
C ASP A 295 2.94 -30.95 21.60
N TYR A 296 3.26 -29.85 22.31
CA TYR A 296 3.74 -29.95 23.70
C TYR A 296 2.53 -30.38 24.55
N GLY A 297 2.22 -31.70 24.51
CA GLY A 297 1.27 -32.30 25.40
C GLY A 297 1.65 -31.94 26.83
N ASN A 298 0.82 -31.14 27.46
CA ASN A 298 0.87 -30.96 28.91
C ASN A 298 0.38 -32.26 29.55
N ASP A 299 1.32 -33.18 29.81
CA ASP A 299 1.10 -34.28 30.74
C ASP A 299 1.17 -33.78 32.20
#